data_39a70c319e875660eaa38ebda79e550d
#
_entry.id   39a70c319e875660eaa38ebda79e550d
#
_cell.length_a   1.000
_cell.length_b   1.000
_cell.length_c   1.000
_cell.angle_alpha   90.00
_cell.angle_beta   90.00
_cell.angle_gamma   90.00
#
_symmetry.space_group_name_H-M   'P 1'
#
loop_
_entity.id
_entity.type
_entity.pdbx_description
1 polymer ?
#
loop_
_entity_poly.entity_id
_entity_poly.type
_entity_poly.pdbx_seq_one_letter_code
_entity_poly.pdbx_strand_id
1 'polypeptide(L)'
;MKNSLKIAFFMLIFTFSLLGCTRPTTTSTPTAVIAPIFTETATSTPQASKVFLIANPADDPSLVNQLSAELGTLSAQAGLTLEQREGLQTGDLNGEIKVVVFSSNPSNLNELIGSQANIQFVVVTDQDIAPTANMTVVRVHPEFSTFIAGYIAEMLTTDWRVAGLFPSDIPQSDLLQQTLQNGGRYWCGICHLENGPYVSFPLVAALPASSDANTWKATIDQLELNRVYTMVAWDLTNIPEVMQYISLLNVLTEQGIFIHPVMLGNEVPSDALRPSWAVTLVPDVSTPLQAAWADLMVGTGGRTYLAGVKMTEINESLFGIGKQRLADETIQKLVQGLIDPANP
;
A
#
# COMPACT_ATOMS: atom_id res chain seq x y z
N MET A 1 -24.76 26.57 -34.13
CA MET A 1 -25.86 27.28 -33.47
C MET A 1 -25.45 27.61 -32.05
N LYS A 2 -25.47 28.91 -31.75
CA LYS A 2 -25.07 29.52 -30.47
C LYS A 2 -26.08 29.19 -29.38
N ASN A 3 -25.65 28.92 -28.17
CA ASN A 3 -26.38 29.30 -26.96
C ASN A 3 -25.43 29.56 -25.82
N SER A 4 -25.29 30.85 -25.52
CA SER A 4 -24.64 31.41 -24.36
C SER A 4 -25.60 31.34 -23.17
N LEU A 5 -25.18 30.86 -22.03
CA LEU A 5 -25.91 31.02 -20.77
C LEU A 5 -25.12 31.90 -19.83
N LYS A 6 -25.71 33.06 -19.51
CA LYS A 6 -25.18 34.10 -18.65
C LYS A 6 -25.34 33.68 -17.17
N ILE A 7 -24.27 33.73 -16.40
CA ILE A 7 -24.31 33.61 -14.94
C ILE A 7 -24.30 35.03 -14.35
N ALA A 8 -25.36 35.34 -13.61
CA ALA A 8 -25.51 36.60 -12.90
C ALA A 8 -24.74 36.58 -11.59
N PHE A 9 -23.97 37.64 -11.41
CA PHE A 9 -23.17 37.95 -10.22
C PHE A 9 -24.06 38.66 -9.20
N PHE A 10 -24.24 38.11 -8.01
CA PHE A 10 -24.93 38.76 -6.90
C PHE A 10 -23.90 39.34 -5.93
N MET A 11 -23.77 40.66 -5.98
CA MET A 11 -22.90 41.43 -5.09
C MET A 11 -23.76 41.94 -3.92
N LEU A 12 -23.54 41.42 -2.73
CA LEU A 12 -24.20 41.89 -1.52
C LEU A 12 -23.24 42.81 -0.77
N ILE A 13 -23.54 44.09 -0.81
CA ILE A 13 -22.83 45.17 -0.08
C ILE A 13 -23.46 45.28 1.31
N PHE A 14 -22.67 45.02 2.36
CA PHE A 14 -23.06 45.29 3.76
C PHE A 14 -22.40 46.59 4.23
N THR A 15 -23.20 47.65 4.32
CA THR A 15 -22.81 48.93 4.92
C THR A 15 -23.03 48.85 6.42
N PHE A 16 -21.98 48.96 7.22
CA PHE A 16 -22.07 49.15 8.68
C PHE A 16 -21.98 50.63 9.03
N SER A 17 -23.04 51.13 9.65
CA SER A 17 -23.17 52.49 10.14
C SER A 17 -22.43 52.66 11.44
N LEU A 18 -21.56 53.66 11.50
CA LEU A 18 -20.88 54.15 12.72
C LEU A 18 -21.84 55.03 13.52
N LEU A 19 -22.22 54.60 14.72
CA LEU A 19 -22.85 55.41 15.74
C LEU A 19 -21.80 55.81 16.79
N GLY A 20 -21.46 57.07 16.82
CA GLY A 20 -20.58 57.67 17.82
C GLY A 20 -21.31 57.89 19.15
N CYS A 21 -20.69 57.46 20.24
CA CYS A 21 -21.07 57.85 21.60
C CYS A 21 -20.00 58.78 22.22
N THR A 22 -20.40 59.97 22.54
CA THR A 22 -19.63 60.94 23.29
C THR A 22 -19.49 60.54 24.76
N ARG A 23 -18.28 60.56 25.25
CA ARG A 23 -17.90 60.15 26.61
C ARG A 23 -17.76 61.41 27.51
N PRO A 24 -18.38 61.47 28.71
CA PRO A 24 -18.11 62.49 29.66
C PRO A 24 -16.78 62.28 30.39
N THR A 25 -15.99 63.30 30.46
CA THR A 25 -14.70 63.37 31.17
C THR A 25 -14.93 63.53 32.67
N THR A 26 -14.69 62.49 33.45
CA THR A 26 -14.59 62.63 34.92
C THR A 26 -13.13 62.58 35.33
N THR A 27 -12.65 63.67 35.90
CA THR A 27 -11.32 63.79 36.48
C THR A 27 -11.30 63.03 37.80
N SER A 28 -10.56 61.90 37.86
CA SER A 28 -10.32 61.13 39.08
C SER A 28 -8.89 61.36 39.60
N THR A 29 -8.77 61.69 40.85
CA THR A 29 -7.54 61.78 41.64
C THR A 29 -6.74 60.47 41.63
N PRO A 30 -5.41 60.52 41.50
CA PRO A 30 -4.63 59.28 41.48
C PRO A 30 -4.49 58.69 42.90
N THR A 31 -5.23 57.64 43.20
CA THR A 31 -4.94 56.77 44.34
C THR A 31 -3.85 55.77 43.90
N ALA A 32 -2.73 55.74 44.62
CA ALA A 32 -1.64 54.79 44.37
C ALA A 32 -2.15 53.38 44.61
N VAL A 33 -2.45 52.69 43.52
CA VAL A 33 -2.78 51.25 43.53
C VAL A 33 -1.46 50.49 43.50
N ILE A 34 -1.18 49.74 44.55
CA ILE A 34 -0.12 48.72 44.58
C ILE A 34 -0.54 47.68 43.54
N ALA A 35 0.14 47.63 42.39
CA ALA A 35 -0.10 46.64 41.37
C ALA A 35 0.18 45.25 41.94
N PRO A 36 -0.76 44.29 41.86
CA PRO A 36 -0.47 42.91 42.18
C PRO A 36 0.61 42.41 41.21
N ILE A 37 1.67 41.83 41.75
CA ILE A 37 2.68 41.12 40.99
C ILE A 37 1.97 39.89 40.43
N PHE A 38 1.51 39.95 39.19
CA PHE A 38 1.10 38.76 38.46
C PHE A 38 2.36 37.94 38.19
N THR A 39 2.55 36.90 39.00
CA THR A 39 3.47 35.82 38.61
C THR A 39 2.90 35.22 37.36
N GLU A 40 3.51 35.48 36.21
CA GLU A 40 3.18 34.79 34.96
C GLU A 40 3.47 33.31 35.23
N THR A 41 2.40 32.56 35.49
CA THR A 41 2.49 31.09 35.44
C THR A 41 2.83 30.76 34.01
N ALA A 42 4.06 30.29 33.80
CA ALA A 42 4.49 29.82 32.48
C ALA A 42 3.48 28.78 32.04
N THR A 43 2.58 29.18 31.15
CA THR A 43 1.68 28.24 30.48
C THR A 43 2.57 27.36 29.66
N SER A 44 2.78 26.12 30.10
CA SER A 44 3.49 25.12 29.30
C SER A 44 2.78 25.03 27.97
N THR A 45 3.47 25.40 26.88
CA THR A 45 2.99 25.17 25.52
C THR A 45 2.61 23.68 25.42
N PRO A 46 1.38 23.33 25.03
CA PRO A 46 1.01 21.94 24.89
C PRO A 46 2.02 21.27 23.95
N GLN A 47 2.76 20.30 24.44
CA GLN A 47 3.70 19.56 23.62
C GLN A 47 2.87 18.78 22.60
N ALA A 48 3.22 18.90 21.32
CA ALA A 48 2.48 18.28 20.24
C ALA A 48 2.51 16.74 20.44
N SER A 49 1.34 16.14 20.41
CA SER A 49 1.23 14.67 20.46
C SER A 49 1.89 14.03 19.25
N LYS A 50 2.39 12.80 19.41
CA LYS A 50 3.22 12.12 18.43
C LYS A 50 2.58 10.85 17.89
N VAL A 51 2.95 10.53 16.67
CA VAL A 51 2.75 9.23 16.02
C VAL A 51 4.12 8.62 15.76
N PHE A 52 4.31 7.37 16.14
CA PHE A 52 5.53 6.64 15.82
C PHE A 52 5.28 5.66 14.70
N LEU A 53 6.15 5.65 13.69
CA LEU A 53 6.33 4.56 12.75
C LEU A 53 7.57 3.77 13.16
N ILE A 54 7.38 2.52 13.52
CA ILE A 54 8.46 1.60 13.86
C ILE A 54 8.71 0.71 12.66
N ALA A 55 9.87 0.89 12.03
CA ALA A 55 10.29 0.17 10.83
C ALA A 55 11.68 -0.42 11.05
N ASN A 56 11.76 -1.74 11.05
CA ASN A 56 13.03 -2.44 11.15
C ASN A 56 13.79 -2.31 9.81
N PRO A 57 15.13 -2.22 9.79
CA PRO A 57 15.92 -2.20 8.55
C PRO A 57 15.73 -3.43 7.63
N ALA A 58 15.22 -4.54 8.18
CA ALA A 58 14.90 -5.75 7.42
C ALA A 58 13.49 -5.73 6.80
N ASP A 59 12.64 -4.74 7.13
CA ASP A 59 11.28 -4.65 6.60
C ASP A 59 11.31 -4.22 5.13
N ASP A 60 10.25 -4.59 4.39
CA ASP A 60 10.09 -4.17 3.00
C ASP A 60 10.11 -2.63 2.87
N PRO A 61 11.09 -2.05 2.16
CA PRO A 61 11.22 -0.60 2.05
C PRO A 61 10.00 0.10 1.45
N SER A 62 9.26 -0.57 0.59
CA SER A 62 8.09 0.05 -0.02
C SER A 62 6.89 0.05 0.93
N LEU A 63 6.68 -1.01 1.68
CA LEU A 63 5.69 -1.01 2.75
C LEU A 63 5.98 0.14 3.74
N VAL A 64 7.24 0.29 4.14
CA VAL A 64 7.69 1.39 5.01
C VAL A 64 7.44 2.75 4.38
N ASN A 65 7.76 2.92 3.09
CA ASN A 65 7.53 4.17 2.38
C ASN A 65 6.03 4.50 2.26
N GLN A 66 5.18 3.51 1.96
CA GLN A 66 3.73 3.69 1.94
C GLN A 66 3.20 4.13 3.31
N LEU A 67 3.60 3.42 4.38
CA LEU A 67 3.21 3.76 5.75
C LEU A 67 3.70 5.16 6.14
N SER A 68 4.94 5.51 5.84
CA SER A 68 5.52 6.82 6.14
C SER A 68 4.76 7.95 5.43
N ALA A 69 4.47 7.80 4.15
CA ALA A 69 3.73 8.78 3.36
C ALA A 69 2.29 8.97 3.89
N GLU A 70 1.59 7.87 4.15
CA GLU A 70 0.22 7.90 4.65
C GLU A 70 0.14 8.48 6.06
N LEU A 71 1.00 8.00 6.98
CA LEU A 71 1.06 8.53 8.34
C LEU A 71 1.48 10.00 8.38
N GLY A 72 2.37 10.43 7.47
CA GLY A 72 2.72 11.83 7.33
C GLY A 72 1.51 12.69 7.02
N THR A 73 0.66 12.25 6.09
CA THR A 73 -0.58 12.94 5.73
C THR A 73 -1.59 12.95 6.88
N LEU A 74 -1.87 11.79 7.46
CA LEU A 74 -2.85 11.62 8.53
C LEU A 74 -2.44 12.37 9.82
N SER A 75 -1.16 12.31 10.18
CA SER A 75 -0.62 13.01 11.33
C SER A 75 -0.70 14.52 11.16
N ALA A 76 -0.33 15.05 10.00
CA ALA A 76 -0.42 16.48 9.71
C ALA A 76 -1.87 16.98 9.79
N GLN A 77 -2.84 16.24 9.26
CA GLN A 77 -4.27 16.57 9.36
C GLN A 77 -4.78 16.58 10.80
N ALA A 78 -4.24 15.70 11.65
CA ALA A 78 -4.58 15.62 13.06
C ALA A 78 -3.79 16.57 13.96
N GLY A 79 -2.85 17.35 13.42
CA GLY A 79 -1.97 18.25 14.21
C GLY A 79 -0.94 17.49 15.06
N LEU A 80 -0.57 16.27 14.63
CA LEU A 80 0.40 15.39 15.28
C LEU A 80 1.75 15.45 14.57
N THR A 81 2.83 15.05 15.26
CA THR A 81 4.15 14.91 14.66
C THR A 81 4.46 13.45 14.41
N LEU A 82 4.80 13.09 13.17
CA LEU A 82 5.29 11.76 12.83
C LEU A 82 6.79 11.67 13.16
N GLU A 83 7.17 10.59 13.83
CA GLU A 83 8.55 10.23 14.11
C GLU A 83 8.78 8.76 13.70
N GLN A 84 9.80 8.50 12.86
CA GLN A 84 10.17 7.14 12.45
C GLN A 84 11.34 6.65 13.28
N ARG A 85 11.30 5.35 13.70
CA ARG A 85 12.30 4.68 14.50
C ARG A 85 12.50 3.24 14.02
N GLU A 86 13.67 2.67 14.31
CA GLU A 86 13.98 1.26 13.99
C GLU A 86 13.44 0.28 15.03
N GLY A 87 13.17 0.75 16.25
CA GLY A 87 12.67 -0.08 17.35
C GLY A 87 12.01 0.73 18.44
N LEU A 88 11.31 0.05 19.33
CA LEU A 88 10.61 0.64 20.46
C LEU A 88 10.73 -0.24 21.71
N GLN A 89 10.99 0.42 22.85
CA GLN A 89 11.01 -0.20 24.15
C GLN A 89 9.89 0.37 25.03
N THR A 90 9.48 -0.36 26.07
CA THR A 90 8.44 0.12 27.01
C THR A 90 8.80 1.44 27.67
N GLY A 91 10.08 1.71 27.91
CA GLY A 91 10.57 2.97 28.47
C GLY A 91 10.46 4.18 27.54
N ASP A 92 10.28 3.97 26.24
CA ASP A 92 10.09 5.04 25.25
C ASP A 92 8.65 5.56 25.24
N LEU A 93 7.71 4.76 25.78
CA LEU A 93 6.29 5.08 25.76
C LEU A 93 5.96 6.11 26.83
N ASN A 94 5.36 7.22 26.42
CA ASN A 94 4.95 8.31 27.31
C ASN A 94 3.61 8.90 26.86
N GLY A 95 3.06 9.82 27.67
CA GLY A 95 1.75 10.43 27.43
C GLY A 95 1.64 11.33 26.19
N GLU A 96 2.75 11.62 25.50
CA GLU A 96 2.76 12.41 24.25
C GLU A 96 2.42 11.53 23.03
N ILE A 97 2.61 10.21 23.13
CA ILE A 97 2.39 9.29 22.03
C ILE A 97 0.90 8.94 21.96
N LYS A 98 0.31 9.12 20.79
CA LYS A 98 -1.08 8.75 20.52
C LYS A 98 -1.20 7.43 19.81
N VAL A 99 -0.39 7.24 18.76
CA VAL A 99 -0.42 6.05 17.91
C VAL A 99 1.00 5.55 17.67
N VAL A 100 1.17 4.25 17.70
CA VAL A 100 2.37 3.55 17.27
C VAL A 100 2.00 2.58 16.18
N VAL A 101 2.64 2.70 15.02
CA VAL A 101 2.44 1.82 13.87
C VAL A 101 3.71 1.00 13.64
N PHE A 102 3.57 -0.31 13.62
CA PHE A 102 4.65 -1.24 13.31
C PHE A 102 4.51 -1.73 11.86
N SER A 103 5.58 -1.64 11.08
CA SER A 103 5.64 -2.19 9.71
C SER A 103 5.73 -3.71 9.67
N SER A 104 6.06 -4.34 10.80
CA SER A 104 6.07 -5.79 10.99
C SER A 104 5.72 -6.13 12.44
N ASN A 105 5.44 -7.40 12.74
CA ASN A 105 5.12 -7.85 14.10
C ASN A 105 6.39 -7.90 14.98
N PRO A 106 6.59 -6.99 15.96
CA PRO A 106 7.75 -7.03 16.83
C PRO A 106 7.62 -8.13 17.89
N SER A 107 8.73 -8.75 18.26
CA SER A 107 8.76 -9.84 19.24
C SER A 107 8.29 -9.45 20.66
N ASN A 108 8.39 -8.16 21.01
CA ASN A 108 7.97 -7.61 22.31
C ASN A 108 6.58 -6.95 22.26
N LEU A 109 5.76 -7.22 21.23
CA LEU A 109 4.46 -6.57 21.01
C LEU A 109 3.54 -6.65 22.23
N ASN A 110 3.40 -7.83 22.82
CA ASN A 110 2.49 -8.04 23.98
C ASN A 110 2.90 -7.20 25.20
N GLU A 111 4.20 -7.04 25.42
CA GLU A 111 4.73 -6.21 26.51
C GLU A 111 4.41 -4.72 26.27
N LEU A 112 4.61 -4.23 25.04
CA LEU A 112 4.32 -2.86 24.66
C LEU A 112 2.84 -2.53 24.83
N ILE A 113 1.94 -3.38 24.29
CA ILE A 113 0.49 -3.21 24.39
C ILE A 113 0.01 -3.21 25.84
N GLY A 114 0.55 -4.12 26.66
CA GLY A 114 0.18 -4.24 28.08
C GLY A 114 0.68 -3.09 28.95
N SER A 115 1.72 -2.37 28.53
CA SER A 115 2.34 -1.30 29.32
C SER A 115 1.57 0.03 29.30
N GLN A 116 0.80 0.33 28.26
CA GLN A 116 0.17 1.64 28.02
C GLN A 116 -1.21 1.49 27.37
N ALA A 117 -2.28 1.46 28.17
CA ALA A 117 -3.66 1.31 27.69
C ALA A 117 -4.16 2.51 26.86
N ASN A 118 -3.57 3.68 27.01
CA ASN A 118 -4.03 4.91 26.35
C ASN A 118 -3.36 5.15 24.97
N ILE A 119 -2.35 4.34 24.62
CA ILE A 119 -1.68 4.40 23.34
C ILE A 119 -2.36 3.40 22.40
N GLN A 120 -2.67 3.81 21.19
CA GLN A 120 -3.18 2.94 20.16
C GLN A 120 -2.03 2.33 19.35
N PHE A 121 -2.06 1.04 19.19
CA PHE A 121 -1.06 0.30 18.41
C PHE A 121 -1.69 -0.18 17.11
N VAL A 122 -0.94 -0.09 16.02
CA VAL A 122 -1.28 -0.68 14.72
C VAL A 122 -0.16 -1.62 14.34
N VAL A 123 -0.49 -2.85 13.96
CA VAL A 123 0.49 -3.83 13.49
C VAL A 123 0.13 -4.23 12.07
N VAL A 124 1.07 -4.00 11.14
CA VAL A 124 0.95 -4.49 9.76
C VAL A 124 1.64 -5.85 9.71
N THR A 125 0.92 -6.89 9.29
CA THR A 125 1.45 -8.26 9.33
C THR A 125 0.67 -9.20 8.41
N ASP A 126 1.33 -10.25 7.92
CA ASP A 126 0.71 -11.41 7.26
C ASP A 126 0.26 -12.50 8.24
N GLN A 127 0.65 -12.37 9.52
CA GLN A 127 0.32 -13.35 10.56
C GLN A 127 -1.11 -13.16 11.07
N ASP A 128 -1.72 -14.28 11.48
CA ASP A 128 -3.05 -14.26 12.11
C ASP A 128 -2.94 -13.89 13.59
N ILE A 129 -2.97 -12.58 13.85
CA ILE A 129 -2.90 -12.00 15.19
C ILE A 129 -4.29 -11.45 15.55
N ALA A 130 -4.81 -11.86 16.71
CA ALA A 130 -6.07 -11.31 17.21
C ALA A 130 -5.85 -9.85 17.70
N PRO A 131 -6.74 -8.91 17.32
CA PRO A 131 -6.68 -7.54 17.81
C PRO A 131 -7.00 -7.49 19.32
N THR A 132 -6.52 -6.43 20.00
CA THR A 132 -6.88 -6.14 21.41
C THR A 132 -7.51 -4.76 21.51
N ALA A 133 -8.06 -4.38 22.66
CA ALA A 133 -8.79 -3.12 22.82
C ALA A 133 -8.00 -1.87 22.35
N ASN A 134 -6.68 -1.89 22.48
CA ASN A 134 -5.78 -0.80 22.07
C ASN A 134 -4.85 -1.21 20.91
N MET A 135 -5.09 -2.35 20.23
CA MET A 135 -4.31 -2.80 19.09
C MET A 135 -5.20 -3.12 17.90
N THR A 136 -4.96 -2.46 16.80
CA THR A 136 -5.55 -2.70 15.48
C THR A 136 -4.56 -3.48 14.63
N VAL A 137 -5.05 -4.45 13.86
CA VAL A 137 -4.25 -5.24 12.94
C VAL A 137 -4.60 -4.85 11.51
N VAL A 138 -3.60 -4.50 10.72
CA VAL A 138 -3.70 -4.39 9.27
C VAL A 138 -3.10 -5.65 8.69
N ARG A 139 -3.96 -6.55 8.24
CA ARG A 139 -3.54 -7.85 7.75
C ARG A 139 -3.26 -7.81 6.26
N VAL A 140 -2.04 -8.15 5.90
CA VAL A 140 -1.59 -8.31 4.52
C VAL A 140 -1.76 -9.76 4.11
N HIS A 141 -2.32 -9.98 2.93
CA HIS A 141 -2.52 -11.30 2.34
C HIS A 141 -1.71 -11.41 1.04
N PRO A 142 -0.49 -11.99 1.06
CA PRO A 142 0.31 -12.17 -0.15
C PRO A 142 -0.42 -12.94 -1.24
N GLU A 143 -1.30 -13.87 -0.86
CA GLU A 143 -2.17 -14.63 -1.74
C GLU A 143 -3.16 -13.76 -2.55
N PHE A 144 -3.53 -12.58 -2.04
CA PHE A 144 -4.36 -11.64 -2.82
C PHE A 144 -3.58 -11.08 -4.00
N SER A 145 -2.33 -10.67 -3.76
CA SER A 145 -1.46 -10.14 -4.81
C SER A 145 -1.17 -11.18 -5.88
N THR A 146 -0.88 -12.42 -5.49
CA THR A 146 -0.63 -13.51 -6.46
C THR A 146 -1.87 -13.92 -7.23
N PHE A 147 -3.04 -13.94 -6.60
CA PHE A 147 -4.31 -14.20 -7.27
C PHE A 147 -4.59 -13.12 -8.33
N ILE A 148 -4.47 -11.86 -7.95
CA ILE A 148 -4.67 -10.72 -8.87
C ILE A 148 -3.63 -10.72 -9.99
N ALA A 149 -2.37 -11.10 -9.69
CA ALA A 149 -1.34 -11.23 -10.72
C ALA A 149 -1.71 -12.29 -11.77
N GLY A 150 -2.17 -13.46 -11.34
CA GLY A 150 -2.67 -14.50 -12.25
C GLY A 150 -3.87 -14.04 -13.08
N TYR A 151 -4.82 -13.37 -12.43
CA TYR A 151 -6.00 -12.80 -13.09
C TYR A 151 -5.63 -11.77 -14.17
N ILE A 152 -4.73 -10.84 -13.85
CA ILE A 152 -4.27 -9.83 -14.81
C ILE A 152 -3.43 -10.47 -15.92
N ALA A 153 -2.53 -11.37 -15.58
CA ALA A 153 -1.65 -12.01 -16.56
C ALA A 153 -2.46 -12.75 -17.64
N GLU A 154 -3.48 -13.51 -17.23
CA GLU A 154 -4.37 -14.19 -18.17
C GLU A 154 -5.26 -13.22 -18.96
N MET A 155 -5.63 -12.09 -18.38
CA MET A 155 -6.37 -11.02 -19.08
C MET A 155 -5.51 -10.33 -20.15
N LEU A 156 -4.20 -10.33 -19.99
CA LEU A 156 -3.25 -9.67 -20.91
C LEU A 156 -2.84 -10.57 -22.07
N THR A 157 -2.74 -11.88 -21.82
CA THR A 157 -2.33 -12.83 -22.87
C THR A 157 -3.45 -13.05 -23.88
N THR A 158 -3.05 -13.32 -25.13
CA THR A 158 -3.99 -13.61 -26.21
C THR A 158 -4.27 -15.10 -26.38
N ASP A 159 -3.46 -15.95 -25.75
CA ASP A 159 -3.48 -17.40 -25.96
C ASP A 159 -3.33 -18.22 -24.66
N TRP A 160 -3.60 -17.62 -23.51
CA TRP A 160 -3.57 -18.23 -22.18
C TRP A 160 -2.18 -18.76 -21.74
N ARG A 161 -1.10 -18.28 -22.33
CA ARG A 161 0.26 -18.72 -22.05
C ARG A 161 0.95 -17.83 -21.04
N VAL A 162 0.62 -18.05 -19.79
CA VAL A 162 1.15 -17.31 -18.64
C VAL A 162 2.14 -18.17 -17.87
N ALA A 163 3.20 -17.57 -17.36
CA ALA A 163 4.08 -18.19 -16.37
C ALA A 163 4.26 -17.34 -15.12
N GLY A 164 4.57 -17.99 -14.01
CA GLY A 164 4.99 -17.38 -12.76
C GLY A 164 6.42 -17.79 -12.43
N LEU A 165 7.22 -16.81 -11.99
CA LEU A 165 8.56 -16.98 -11.42
C LEU A 165 8.48 -16.67 -9.93
N PHE A 166 8.76 -17.65 -9.07
CA PHE A 166 8.63 -17.52 -7.64
C PHE A 166 9.89 -17.98 -6.91
N PRO A 167 10.26 -17.35 -5.78
CA PRO A 167 11.18 -17.96 -4.83
C PRO A 167 10.56 -19.21 -4.22
N SER A 168 11.30 -20.33 -4.20
CA SER A 168 10.82 -21.58 -3.61
C SER A 168 11.01 -21.64 -2.09
N ASP A 169 11.85 -20.80 -1.54
CA ASP A 169 12.29 -20.75 -0.14
C ASP A 169 11.59 -19.67 0.70
N ILE A 170 10.55 -19.04 0.15
CA ILE A 170 9.69 -18.13 0.92
C ILE A 170 8.55 -18.88 1.63
N PRO A 171 8.05 -18.33 2.75
CA PRO A 171 6.88 -18.90 3.41
C PRO A 171 5.69 -19.03 2.46
N GLN A 172 4.96 -20.13 2.56
CA GLN A 172 3.75 -20.38 1.78
C GLN A 172 3.94 -20.41 0.23
N SER A 173 5.16 -20.64 -0.27
CA SER A 173 5.44 -20.66 -1.71
C SER A 173 4.44 -21.48 -2.51
N ASP A 174 4.09 -22.69 -2.05
CA ASP A 174 3.12 -23.58 -2.73
C ASP A 174 1.71 -22.95 -2.79
N LEU A 175 1.26 -22.30 -1.71
CA LEU A 175 -0.01 -21.60 -1.68
C LEU A 175 -0.01 -20.43 -2.68
N LEU A 176 1.06 -19.66 -2.72
CA LEU A 176 1.18 -18.52 -3.63
C LEU A 176 1.17 -18.96 -5.11
N GLN A 177 1.83 -20.07 -5.43
CA GLN A 177 1.80 -20.67 -6.76
C GLN A 177 0.37 -21.15 -7.12
N GLN A 178 -0.30 -21.81 -6.18
CA GLN A 178 -1.70 -22.23 -6.36
C GLN A 178 -2.63 -21.04 -6.58
N THR A 179 -2.48 -19.98 -5.80
CA THR A 179 -3.33 -18.79 -5.93
C THR A 179 -3.10 -18.03 -7.23
N LEU A 180 -1.87 -18.02 -7.77
CA LEU A 180 -1.60 -17.56 -9.13
C LEU A 180 -2.42 -18.32 -10.16
N GLN A 181 -2.38 -19.65 -10.10
CA GLN A 181 -3.14 -20.51 -11.02
C GLN A 181 -4.65 -20.29 -10.87
N ASN A 182 -5.13 -20.14 -9.64
CA ASN A 182 -6.53 -19.89 -9.35
C ASN A 182 -7.00 -18.55 -9.91
N GLY A 183 -6.19 -17.49 -9.76
CA GLY A 183 -6.47 -16.17 -10.32
C GLY A 183 -6.59 -16.22 -11.85
N GLY A 184 -5.67 -16.90 -12.52
CA GLY A 184 -5.74 -17.13 -13.96
C GLY A 184 -7.02 -17.86 -14.36
N ARG A 185 -7.33 -18.99 -13.71
CA ARG A 185 -8.55 -19.76 -13.98
C ARG A 185 -9.83 -18.98 -13.65
N TYR A 186 -9.81 -18.13 -12.66
CA TYR A 186 -10.95 -17.26 -12.34
C TYR A 186 -11.30 -16.31 -13.50
N TRP A 187 -10.28 -15.87 -14.26
CA TRP A 187 -10.48 -15.08 -15.47
C TRP A 187 -10.94 -15.93 -16.67
N CYS A 188 -10.19 -16.97 -17.02
CA CYS A 188 -10.40 -17.71 -18.26
C CYS A 188 -11.37 -18.90 -18.14
N GLY A 189 -11.72 -19.32 -16.92
CA GLY A 189 -12.45 -20.57 -16.68
C GLY A 189 -11.59 -21.80 -17.03
N ILE A 190 -11.80 -22.35 -18.21
CA ILE A 190 -10.95 -23.41 -18.79
C ILE A 190 -9.99 -22.76 -19.77
N CYS A 191 -8.79 -22.42 -19.34
CA CYS A 191 -7.76 -21.83 -20.21
C CYS A 191 -7.33 -22.84 -21.29
N HIS A 192 -8.08 -22.90 -22.38
CA HIS A 192 -7.88 -23.89 -23.44
C HIS A 192 -6.98 -23.35 -24.55
N LEU A 193 -5.90 -24.08 -24.82
CA LEU A 193 -4.97 -23.73 -25.89
C LEU A 193 -5.49 -24.22 -27.24
N GLU A 194 -5.53 -23.34 -28.23
CA GLU A 194 -5.87 -23.73 -29.62
C GLU A 194 -4.72 -24.41 -30.35
N ASN A 195 -3.49 -24.08 -29.99
CA ASN A 195 -2.28 -24.56 -30.64
C ASN A 195 -1.24 -25.07 -29.63
N GLY A 196 -0.45 -26.07 -30.02
CA GLY A 196 0.63 -26.60 -29.19
C GLY A 196 1.78 -25.59 -28.95
N PRO A 197 2.64 -25.82 -27.93
CA PRO A 197 2.66 -26.99 -27.07
C PRO A 197 1.49 -27.03 -26.07
N TYR A 198 0.91 -28.22 -25.87
CA TYR A 198 -0.23 -28.42 -24.95
C TYR A 198 0.28 -28.77 -23.55
N VAL A 199 0.48 -27.73 -22.75
CA VAL A 199 0.85 -27.81 -21.34
C VAL A 199 -0.21 -27.10 -20.51
N SER A 200 -0.30 -27.43 -19.23
CA SER A 200 -1.21 -26.73 -18.33
C SER A 200 -0.68 -25.35 -17.99
N PHE A 201 -1.46 -24.33 -18.21
CA PHE A 201 -1.17 -22.95 -17.80
C PHE A 201 -2.07 -22.51 -16.64
N PRO A 202 -1.63 -21.53 -15.84
CA PRO A 202 -0.30 -20.93 -15.80
C PRO A 202 0.81 -21.95 -15.48
N LEU A 203 1.96 -21.86 -16.17
CA LEU A 203 3.18 -22.56 -15.76
C LEU A 203 3.78 -21.87 -14.53
N VAL A 204 4.39 -22.64 -13.64
CA VAL A 204 5.10 -22.07 -12.50
C VAL A 204 6.52 -22.61 -12.45
N ALA A 205 7.48 -21.73 -12.32
CA ALA A 205 8.87 -22.03 -12.06
C ALA A 205 9.27 -21.46 -10.70
N ALA A 206 9.67 -22.32 -9.79
CA ALA A 206 10.10 -21.94 -8.45
C ALA A 206 11.57 -22.29 -8.25
N LEU A 207 12.38 -21.32 -7.89
CA LEU A 207 13.81 -21.43 -7.60
C LEU A 207 14.11 -20.81 -6.23
N PRO A 208 15.13 -21.30 -5.51
CA PRO A 208 15.59 -20.59 -4.32
C PRO A 208 15.91 -19.12 -4.62
N ALA A 209 15.57 -18.18 -3.74
CA ALA A 209 15.88 -16.76 -3.90
C ALA A 209 17.39 -16.49 -4.07
N SER A 210 18.22 -17.39 -3.51
CA SER A 210 19.67 -17.37 -3.67
C SER A 210 20.19 -17.89 -5.02
N SER A 211 19.32 -18.31 -5.93
CA SER A 211 19.73 -18.81 -7.26
C SER A 211 20.41 -17.71 -8.05
N ASP A 212 21.48 -18.07 -8.76
CA ASP A 212 22.20 -17.12 -9.59
C ASP A 212 21.41 -16.69 -10.83
N ALA A 213 21.81 -15.57 -11.42
CA ALA A 213 21.15 -15.01 -12.59
C ALA A 213 21.14 -15.96 -13.81
N ASN A 214 22.13 -16.84 -13.98
CA ASN A 214 22.17 -17.79 -15.10
C ASN A 214 21.11 -18.88 -14.94
N THR A 215 20.89 -19.33 -13.71
CA THR A 215 19.83 -20.32 -13.40
C THR A 215 18.45 -19.73 -13.70
N TRP A 216 18.19 -18.47 -13.30
CA TRP A 216 16.96 -17.77 -13.63
C TRP A 216 16.79 -17.58 -15.14
N LYS A 217 17.85 -17.16 -15.86
CA LYS A 217 17.83 -16.99 -17.32
C LYS A 217 17.51 -18.30 -18.04
N ALA A 218 18.17 -19.40 -17.66
CA ALA A 218 17.88 -20.72 -18.24
C ALA A 218 16.43 -21.16 -18.02
N THR A 219 15.85 -20.80 -16.88
CA THR A 219 14.45 -21.06 -16.58
C THR A 219 13.52 -20.24 -17.48
N ILE A 220 13.82 -18.96 -17.68
CA ILE A 220 13.07 -18.09 -18.61
C ILE A 220 13.15 -18.65 -20.04
N ASP A 221 14.33 -19.10 -20.50
CA ASP A 221 14.48 -19.74 -21.82
C ASP A 221 13.57 -20.97 -21.97
N GLN A 222 13.45 -21.77 -20.92
CA GLN A 222 12.54 -22.93 -20.95
C GLN A 222 11.05 -22.50 -21.03
N LEU A 223 10.69 -21.40 -20.39
CA LEU A 223 9.34 -20.86 -20.49
C LEU A 223 9.07 -20.28 -21.89
N GLU A 224 10.07 -19.63 -22.51
CA GLU A 224 9.97 -19.17 -23.90
C GLU A 224 9.75 -20.29 -24.91
N LEU A 225 10.39 -21.45 -24.71
CA LEU A 225 10.14 -22.63 -25.56
C LEU A 225 8.66 -23.07 -25.53
N ASN A 226 7.94 -22.77 -24.45
CA ASN A 226 6.50 -22.99 -24.33
C ASN A 226 5.67 -21.78 -24.83
N ARG A 227 6.30 -20.80 -25.45
CA ARG A 227 5.67 -19.58 -25.98
C ARG A 227 4.94 -18.76 -24.91
N VAL A 228 5.56 -18.62 -23.75
CA VAL A 228 5.04 -17.75 -22.69
C VAL A 228 5.32 -16.29 -23.04
N TYR A 229 4.28 -15.46 -23.06
CA TYR A 229 4.38 -14.02 -23.38
C TYR A 229 3.90 -13.11 -22.25
N THR A 230 3.30 -13.65 -21.23
CA THR A 230 2.98 -12.90 -20.01
C THR A 230 3.61 -13.61 -18.83
N MET A 231 4.38 -12.88 -18.05
CA MET A 231 5.16 -13.43 -16.95
C MET A 231 4.88 -12.70 -15.66
N VAL A 232 4.42 -13.43 -14.67
CA VAL A 232 4.33 -12.95 -13.30
C VAL A 232 5.67 -13.21 -12.62
N ALA A 233 6.27 -12.20 -12.02
CA ALA A 233 7.52 -12.34 -11.29
C ALA A 233 7.37 -11.79 -9.88
N TRP A 234 7.77 -12.60 -8.90
CA TRP A 234 7.82 -12.21 -7.50
C TRP A 234 9.18 -11.61 -7.20
N ASP A 235 9.18 -10.34 -6.81
CA ASP A 235 10.32 -9.57 -6.31
C ASP A 235 11.72 -10.12 -6.73
N LEU A 236 12.08 -9.86 -7.98
CA LEU A 236 13.40 -10.19 -8.53
C LEU A 236 14.38 -9.00 -8.43
N THR A 237 14.04 -7.98 -7.63
CA THR A 237 14.87 -6.76 -7.45
C THR A 237 16.30 -7.08 -7.03
N ASN A 238 16.49 -8.16 -6.30
CA ASN A 238 17.80 -8.62 -5.88
C ASN A 238 18.63 -9.25 -7.02
N ILE A 239 18.02 -9.41 -8.21
CA ILE A 239 18.66 -10.03 -9.37
C ILE A 239 18.43 -9.16 -10.61
N PRO A 240 19.02 -7.94 -10.67
CA PRO A 240 18.83 -6.98 -11.76
C PRO A 240 19.20 -7.53 -13.14
N GLU A 241 20.11 -8.50 -13.20
CA GLU A 241 20.50 -9.18 -14.43
C GLU A 241 19.34 -9.98 -15.05
N VAL A 242 18.39 -10.49 -14.26
CA VAL A 242 17.21 -11.20 -14.76
C VAL A 242 16.27 -10.21 -15.44
N MET A 243 16.05 -9.05 -14.84
CA MET A 243 15.21 -8.01 -15.43
C MET A 243 15.84 -7.45 -16.71
N GLN A 244 17.16 -7.28 -16.72
CA GLN A 244 17.89 -6.91 -17.92
C GLN A 244 17.76 -7.98 -19.02
N TYR A 245 17.78 -9.25 -18.65
CA TYR A 245 17.60 -10.36 -19.60
C TYR A 245 16.22 -10.35 -20.24
N ILE A 246 15.15 -10.19 -19.46
CA ILE A 246 13.78 -10.03 -19.98
C ILE A 246 13.70 -8.84 -20.96
N SER A 247 14.38 -7.73 -20.64
CA SER A 247 14.47 -6.58 -21.54
C SER A 247 15.15 -6.91 -22.88
N LEU A 248 16.25 -7.70 -22.83
CA LEU A 248 16.96 -8.13 -24.04
C LEU A 248 16.12 -9.04 -24.91
N LEU A 249 15.36 -9.97 -24.32
CA LEU A 249 14.44 -10.85 -25.04
C LEU A 249 13.39 -10.02 -25.78
N ASN A 250 12.86 -8.99 -25.18
CA ASN A 250 11.89 -8.09 -25.81
C ASN A 250 12.46 -7.35 -27.03
N VAL A 251 13.75 -7.09 -27.08
CA VAL A 251 14.43 -6.44 -28.22
C VAL A 251 14.74 -7.45 -29.32
N LEU A 252 15.04 -8.71 -28.98
CA LEU A 252 15.49 -9.73 -29.92
C LEU A 252 14.33 -10.42 -30.70
N THR A 253 13.08 -10.27 -30.25
CA THR A 253 11.93 -10.86 -30.93
C THR A 253 11.56 -10.03 -32.18
N GLU A 254 12.13 -10.40 -33.34
CA GLU A 254 11.79 -9.80 -34.65
C GLU A 254 10.28 -9.87 -35.01
N GLN A 255 9.50 -10.64 -34.27
CA GLN A 255 8.08 -10.87 -34.54
C GLN A 255 7.14 -10.02 -33.67
N GLY A 256 7.65 -9.08 -32.87
CA GLY A 256 6.82 -8.21 -32.02
C GLY A 256 6.15 -8.95 -30.87
N ILE A 257 6.65 -10.10 -30.49
CA ILE A 257 6.17 -10.88 -29.34
C ILE A 257 6.99 -10.41 -28.14
N PHE A 258 6.34 -9.67 -27.25
CA PHE A 258 6.98 -9.13 -26.05
C PHE A 258 6.56 -9.96 -24.85
N ILE A 259 7.51 -10.23 -23.94
CA ILE A 259 7.17 -10.69 -22.60
C ILE A 259 6.60 -9.51 -21.85
N HIS A 260 5.39 -9.65 -21.34
CA HIS A 260 4.73 -8.64 -20.53
C HIS A 260 4.88 -8.99 -19.03
N PRO A 261 5.79 -8.32 -18.31
CA PRO A 261 5.92 -8.53 -16.87
C PRO A 261 4.70 -7.99 -16.10
N VAL A 262 4.18 -8.84 -15.21
CA VAL A 262 3.31 -8.47 -14.10
C VAL A 262 4.12 -8.70 -12.83
N MET A 263 4.49 -7.65 -12.14
CA MET A 263 5.41 -7.72 -11.00
C MET A 263 4.68 -7.74 -9.68
N LEU A 264 5.18 -8.59 -8.78
CA LEU A 264 4.79 -8.62 -7.37
C LEU A 264 5.94 -8.03 -6.56
N GLY A 265 5.69 -6.93 -5.86
CA GLY A 265 6.72 -6.21 -5.11
C GLY A 265 6.78 -4.75 -5.53
N ASN A 266 7.94 -4.12 -5.38
CA ASN A 266 8.08 -2.66 -5.48
C ASN A 266 8.89 -2.20 -6.69
N GLU A 267 9.02 -3.04 -7.67
CA GLU A 267 9.84 -2.72 -8.81
C GLU A 267 9.27 -1.59 -9.65
N VAL A 268 10.13 -0.65 -9.94
CA VAL A 268 9.89 0.41 -10.92
C VAL A 268 10.62 0.01 -12.21
N PRO A 269 9.90 -0.12 -13.33
CA PRO A 269 10.54 -0.53 -14.57
C PRO A 269 11.55 0.52 -15.04
N SER A 270 12.72 0.06 -15.51
CA SER A 270 13.63 0.91 -16.25
C SER A 270 12.97 1.41 -17.55
N ASP A 271 13.50 2.48 -18.15
CA ASP A 271 12.97 3.02 -19.40
C ASP A 271 12.95 1.98 -20.53
N ALA A 272 13.88 1.04 -20.53
CA ALA A 272 13.95 -0.04 -21.50
C ALA A 272 12.82 -1.08 -21.33
N LEU A 273 12.39 -1.35 -20.09
CA LEU A 273 11.32 -2.31 -19.77
C LEU A 273 9.93 -1.67 -19.82
N ARG A 274 9.82 -0.38 -19.60
CA ARG A 274 8.53 0.34 -19.50
C ARG A 274 7.54 0.05 -20.63
N PRO A 275 7.97 -0.05 -21.92
CA PRO A 275 7.04 -0.37 -23.01
C PRO A 275 6.40 -1.75 -22.90
N SER A 276 7.11 -2.75 -22.36
CA SER A 276 6.60 -4.12 -22.19
C SER A 276 6.00 -4.38 -20.80
N TRP A 277 6.30 -3.52 -19.82
CA TRP A 277 5.80 -3.65 -18.45
C TRP A 277 4.29 -3.51 -18.41
N ALA A 278 3.60 -4.40 -17.73
CA ALA A 278 2.15 -4.32 -17.61
C ALA A 278 1.72 -3.54 -16.38
N VAL A 279 2.15 -3.98 -15.21
CA VAL A 279 1.76 -3.43 -13.91
C VAL A 279 2.66 -3.96 -12.80
N THR A 280 2.80 -3.18 -11.74
CA THR A 280 3.36 -3.63 -10.45
C THR A 280 2.22 -3.73 -9.42
N LEU A 281 2.19 -4.81 -8.65
CA LEU A 281 1.20 -5.08 -7.61
C LEU A 281 1.86 -5.03 -6.24
N VAL A 282 1.35 -4.18 -5.36
CA VAL A 282 1.83 -4.01 -3.99
C VAL A 282 0.67 -4.14 -3.00
N PRO A 283 0.89 -4.56 -1.75
CA PRO A 283 -0.15 -4.50 -0.73
C PRO A 283 -0.63 -3.06 -0.52
N ASP A 284 -1.93 -2.85 -0.46
CA ASP A 284 -2.52 -1.54 -0.13
C ASP A 284 -2.74 -1.45 1.38
N VAL A 285 -1.77 -0.88 2.07
CA VAL A 285 -1.86 -0.64 3.52
C VAL A 285 -2.41 0.74 3.85
N SER A 286 -2.49 1.64 2.87
CA SER A 286 -2.98 3.01 3.05
C SER A 286 -4.48 3.03 3.31
N THR A 287 -5.27 2.33 2.50
CA THR A 287 -6.74 2.28 2.64
C THR A 287 -7.19 1.78 4.01
N PRO A 288 -6.71 0.63 4.53
CA PRO A 288 -7.08 0.17 5.87
C PRO A 288 -6.60 1.10 6.99
N LEU A 289 -5.43 1.73 6.83
CA LEU A 289 -4.92 2.69 7.82
C LEU A 289 -5.79 3.96 7.89
N GLN A 290 -6.21 4.50 6.73
CA GLN A 290 -7.17 5.60 6.67
C GLN A 290 -8.51 5.24 7.32
N ALA A 291 -9.02 4.04 7.03
CA ALA A 291 -10.28 3.56 7.63
C ALA A 291 -10.20 3.42 9.16
N ALA A 292 -9.04 3.00 9.68
CA ALA A 292 -8.82 2.85 11.11
C ALA A 292 -8.57 4.18 11.83
N TRP A 293 -8.11 5.22 11.12
CA TRP A 293 -7.54 6.42 11.73
C TRP A 293 -8.46 7.15 12.69
N ALA A 294 -9.73 7.32 12.35
CA ALA A 294 -10.70 8.00 13.20
C ALA A 294 -10.89 7.26 14.54
N ASP A 295 -10.98 5.94 14.50
CA ASP A 295 -11.11 5.09 15.69
C ASP A 295 -9.84 5.16 16.56
N LEU A 296 -8.65 5.15 15.94
CA LEU A 296 -7.37 5.29 16.64
C LEU A 296 -7.28 6.64 17.38
N MET A 297 -7.74 7.73 16.74
CA MET A 297 -7.69 9.06 17.35
C MET A 297 -8.59 9.20 18.58
N VAL A 298 -9.68 8.47 18.65
CA VAL A 298 -10.61 8.46 19.82
C VAL A 298 -10.32 7.33 20.81
N GLY A 299 -9.28 6.51 20.55
CA GLY A 299 -8.87 5.43 21.45
C GLY A 299 -9.73 4.17 21.38
N THR A 300 -10.40 3.94 20.25
CA THR A 300 -11.30 2.78 20.02
C THR A 300 -10.73 1.81 18.97
N GLY A 301 -9.49 1.40 19.12
CA GLY A 301 -8.87 0.35 18.30
C GLY A 301 -9.55 -1.02 18.46
N GLY A 302 -8.86 -2.08 18.19
CA GLY A 302 -9.33 -3.45 18.47
C GLY A 302 -10.04 -4.12 17.30
N ARG A 303 -9.68 -3.74 16.06
CA ARG A 303 -10.23 -4.34 14.83
C ARG A 303 -9.13 -4.88 13.93
N THR A 304 -9.50 -5.83 13.10
CA THR A 304 -8.66 -6.27 11.97
C THR A 304 -9.19 -5.63 10.70
N TYR A 305 -8.30 -5.04 9.92
CA TYR A 305 -8.56 -4.52 8.58
C TYR A 305 -7.73 -5.33 7.59
N LEU A 306 -8.33 -5.70 6.46
CA LEU A 306 -7.62 -6.40 5.39
C LEU A 306 -6.99 -5.39 4.43
N ALA A 307 -5.70 -5.57 4.15
CA ALA A 307 -5.02 -4.87 3.09
C ALA A 307 -5.46 -5.45 1.74
N GLY A 308 -5.85 -4.59 0.82
CA GLY A 308 -6.11 -4.97 -0.57
C GLY A 308 -4.82 -5.06 -1.38
N VAL A 309 -4.96 -4.95 -2.69
CA VAL A 309 -3.84 -4.87 -3.64
C VAL A 309 -3.91 -3.54 -4.34
N LYS A 310 -2.80 -2.84 -4.41
CA LYS A 310 -2.66 -1.59 -5.16
C LYS A 310 -1.89 -1.85 -6.44
N MET A 311 -2.42 -1.36 -7.55
CA MET A 311 -1.77 -1.38 -8.85
C MET A 311 -0.95 -0.10 -9.02
N THR A 312 0.34 -0.24 -9.34
CA THR A 312 1.28 0.86 -9.61
C THR A 312 2.01 0.60 -10.92
N GLU A 313 2.78 1.56 -11.42
CA GLU A 313 3.56 1.45 -12.66
C GLU A 313 2.75 0.88 -13.85
N ILE A 314 1.50 1.31 -13.96
CA ILE A 314 0.54 0.80 -14.97
C ILE A 314 0.93 1.29 -16.35
N ASN A 315 1.03 0.36 -17.30
CA ASN A 315 1.12 0.67 -18.72
C ASN A 315 -0.28 0.63 -19.35
N GLU A 316 -0.89 1.79 -19.51
CA GLU A 316 -2.26 1.91 -20.03
C GLU A 316 -2.43 1.36 -21.47
N SER A 317 -1.35 1.28 -22.26
CA SER A 317 -1.41 0.71 -23.61
C SER A 317 -1.61 -0.80 -23.61
N LEU A 318 -1.14 -1.51 -22.58
CA LEU A 318 -1.30 -2.94 -22.37
C LEU A 318 -2.46 -3.25 -21.45
N PHE A 319 -2.53 -2.53 -20.33
CA PHE A 319 -3.49 -2.71 -19.27
C PHE A 319 -4.39 -1.47 -19.17
N GLY A 320 -5.27 -1.32 -20.18
CA GLY A 320 -6.15 -0.16 -20.31
C GLY A 320 -7.21 -0.09 -19.21
N ILE A 321 -7.85 1.09 -19.08
CA ILE A 321 -8.78 1.45 -17.98
C ILE A 321 -9.91 0.42 -17.75
N GLY A 322 -10.42 -0.21 -18.81
CA GLY A 322 -11.43 -1.26 -18.69
C GLY A 322 -10.94 -2.51 -17.99
N LYS A 323 -9.71 -2.94 -18.28
CA LYS A 323 -9.05 -4.07 -17.63
C LYS A 323 -8.71 -3.74 -16.17
N GLN A 324 -8.22 -2.51 -15.91
CA GLN A 324 -7.93 -2.02 -14.55
C GLN A 324 -9.18 -2.09 -13.68
N ARG A 325 -10.34 -1.62 -14.19
CA ARG A 325 -11.60 -1.68 -13.45
C ARG A 325 -12.00 -3.11 -13.09
N LEU A 326 -11.84 -4.07 -13.99
CA LEU A 326 -12.14 -5.48 -13.70
C LEU A 326 -11.22 -6.05 -12.61
N ALA A 327 -9.94 -5.67 -12.64
CA ALA A 327 -8.99 -6.04 -11.60
C ALA A 327 -9.38 -5.41 -10.25
N ASP A 328 -9.72 -4.12 -10.21
CA ASP A 328 -10.17 -3.42 -9.01
C ASP A 328 -11.44 -4.06 -8.42
N GLU A 329 -12.44 -4.39 -9.25
CA GLU A 329 -13.65 -5.09 -8.82
C GLU A 329 -13.32 -6.44 -8.20
N THR A 330 -12.33 -7.15 -8.73
CA THR A 330 -11.88 -8.45 -8.20
C THR A 330 -11.11 -8.29 -6.89
N ILE A 331 -10.26 -7.27 -6.78
CA ILE A 331 -9.59 -6.89 -5.51
C ILE A 331 -10.62 -6.60 -4.42
N GLN A 332 -11.66 -5.82 -4.73
CA GLN A 332 -12.72 -5.53 -3.76
C GLN A 332 -13.45 -6.79 -3.30
N LYS A 333 -13.70 -7.75 -4.19
CA LYS A 333 -14.33 -9.03 -3.82
C LYS A 333 -13.43 -9.87 -2.91
N LEU A 334 -12.11 -9.87 -3.12
CA LEU A 334 -11.14 -10.53 -2.24
C LEU A 334 -11.17 -9.91 -0.83
N VAL A 335 -11.07 -8.58 -0.75
CA VAL A 335 -11.09 -7.86 0.55
C VAL A 335 -12.42 -8.06 1.29
N GLN A 336 -13.53 -8.21 0.56
CA GLN A 336 -14.85 -8.48 1.14
C GLN A 336 -15.06 -9.97 1.50
N GLY A 337 -14.11 -10.85 1.20
CA GLY A 337 -14.22 -12.29 1.42
C GLY A 337 -15.24 -12.97 0.51
N LEU A 338 -15.61 -12.36 -0.62
CA LEU A 338 -16.49 -12.94 -1.63
C LEU A 338 -15.78 -13.90 -2.57
N ILE A 339 -14.47 -13.83 -2.61
CA ILE A 339 -13.58 -14.77 -3.31
C ILE A 339 -12.58 -15.28 -2.29
N ASP A 340 -12.47 -16.60 -2.19
CA ASP A 340 -11.36 -17.27 -1.52
C ASP A 340 -10.25 -17.54 -2.56
N PRO A 341 -9.07 -16.91 -2.46
CA PRO A 341 -8.02 -17.09 -3.45
C PRO A 341 -7.50 -18.53 -3.53
N ALA A 342 -7.65 -19.31 -2.46
CA ALA A 342 -7.27 -20.72 -2.45
C ALA A 342 -8.32 -21.61 -3.13
N ASN A 343 -9.61 -21.21 -3.12
CA ASN A 343 -10.75 -21.97 -3.70
C ASN A 343 -11.78 -20.99 -4.29
N PRO A 344 -11.48 -20.33 -5.41
CA PRO A 344 -12.29 -19.27 -5.99
C PRO A 344 -13.60 -19.76 -6.65
#